data_a30f80a00c15e60f30614d1f27d28ba4
#
_entry.id   a30f80a00c15e60f30614d1f27d28ba4
#
_cell.length_a   1.000
_cell.length_b   1.000
_cell.length_c   1.000
_cell.angle_alpha   90.00
_cell.angle_beta   90.00
_cell.angle_gamma   90.00
#
_symmetry.space_group_name_H-M   'P 1'
#
loop_
_entity.id
_entity.type
_entity.pdbx_description
1 polymer ?
#
loop_
_entity_poly.entity_id
_entity_poly.type
_entity_poly.pdbx_seq_one_letter_code
_entity_poly.pdbx_strand_id
1 'polypeptide(L)'
;MKNAVYAVVIAICIIGAVVVFVSRRGGNKGMQQLSDTEMIWVKCMKCNQSYEMGLKQYYRELEEKSKANPSPMPVALPLKCQKCGQDGIRKAFKCTKCGEVSFENSVPNDFPDRCPKCKNSATEASRKARLGQQ
;
A
#
# COMPACT_ATOMS: atom_id res chain seq x y z
N MET A 1 23.98 -29.17 -40.67
CA MET A 1 22.58 -28.82 -40.53
C MET A 1 22.08 -28.81 -39.08
N LYS A 2 22.46 -29.79 -38.24
CA LYS A 2 21.97 -29.82 -36.82
C LYS A 2 22.37 -28.57 -36.00
N ASN A 3 23.57 -28.06 -36.17
CA ASN A 3 24.05 -26.87 -35.42
C ASN A 3 23.30 -25.58 -35.77
N ALA A 4 22.82 -25.45 -37.01
CA ALA A 4 22.04 -24.29 -37.44
C ALA A 4 20.64 -24.28 -36.78
N VAL A 5 20.04 -25.47 -36.62
CA VAL A 5 18.73 -25.60 -35.95
C VAL A 5 18.87 -25.22 -34.47
N TYR A 6 19.92 -25.66 -33.78
CA TYR A 6 20.14 -25.28 -32.39
C TYR A 6 20.36 -23.77 -32.22
N ALA A 7 21.11 -23.14 -33.13
CA ALA A 7 21.31 -21.69 -33.08
C ALA A 7 20.00 -20.91 -33.24
N VAL A 8 19.10 -21.33 -34.13
CA VAL A 8 17.79 -20.71 -34.32
C VAL A 8 16.91 -20.88 -33.08
N VAL A 9 16.87 -22.07 -32.49
CA VAL A 9 16.09 -22.32 -31.27
C VAL A 9 16.58 -21.45 -30.11
N ILE A 10 17.88 -21.35 -29.90
CA ILE A 10 18.45 -20.49 -28.85
C ILE A 10 18.10 -19.03 -29.09
N ALA A 11 18.21 -18.54 -30.32
CA ALA A 11 17.83 -17.15 -30.65
C ALA A 11 16.36 -16.85 -30.34
N ILE A 12 15.45 -17.76 -30.68
CA ILE A 12 14.01 -17.62 -30.38
C ILE A 12 13.77 -17.60 -28.86
N CYS A 13 14.45 -18.47 -28.10
CA CYS A 13 14.34 -18.49 -26.63
C CYS A 13 14.84 -17.19 -25.99
N ILE A 14 15.94 -16.63 -26.47
CA ILE A 14 16.49 -15.37 -25.98
C ILE A 14 15.52 -14.21 -26.28
N ILE A 15 15.02 -14.13 -27.51
CA ILE A 15 14.05 -13.10 -27.89
C ILE A 15 12.78 -13.21 -27.03
N GLY A 16 12.25 -14.41 -26.85
CA GLY A 16 11.09 -14.66 -25.99
C GLY A 16 11.33 -14.22 -24.55
N ALA A 17 12.49 -14.56 -23.99
CA ALA A 17 12.85 -14.15 -22.64
C ALA A 17 12.98 -12.61 -22.50
N VAL A 18 13.57 -11.94 -23.47
CA VAL A 18 13.70 -10.48 -23.50
C VAL A 18 12.31 -9.82 -23.60
N VAL A 19 11.43 -10.30 -24.47
CA VAL A 19 10.06 -9.77 -24.61
C VAL A 19 9.29 -9.92 -23.29
N VAL A 20 9.33 -11.09 -22.65
CA VAL A 20 8.68 -11.30 -21.35
C VAL A 20 9.27 -10.40 -20.27
N PHE A 21 10.60 -10.25 -20.25
CA PHE A 21 11.27 -9.41 -19.26
C PHE A 21 10.92 -7.92 -19.43
N VAL A 22 10.93 -7.41 -20.67
CA VAL A 22 10.55 -6.02 -20.97
C VAL A 22 9.06 -5.78 -20.68
N SER A 23 8.19 -6.72 -21.04
CA SER A 23 6.74 -6.64 -20.76
C SER A 23 6.43 -6.66 -19.25
N ARG A 24 7.25 -7.34 -18.44
CA ARG A 24 7.12 -7.33 -16.98
C ARG A 24 7.76 -6.11 -16.32
N ARG A 25 8.70 -5.45 -17.00
CA ARG A 25 9.38 -4.25 -16.49
C ARG A 25 8.50 -2.98 -16.55
N GLY A 26 7.37 -3.02 -17.22
CA GLY A 26 6.34 -1.97 -17.19
C GLY A 26 5.67 -1.89 -15.81
N GLY A 27 6.42 -1.46 -14.80
CA GLY A 27 6.13 -1.61 -13.38
C GLY A 27 5.13 -0.61 -12.79
N ASN A 28 4.05 -0.21 -13.48
CA ASN A 28 2.99 0.61 -12.88
C ASN A 28 1.59 -0.05 -12.93
N LYS A 29 1.53 -1.36 -13.19
CA LYS A 29 0.23 -2.06 -13.22
C LYS A 29 -0.48 -2.11 -11.87
N GLY A 30 0.25 -2.02 -10.76
CA GLY A 30 -0.34 -2.02 -9.41
C GLY A 30 -1.21 -0.80 -9.14
N MET A 31 -0.81 0.38 -9.64
CA MET A 31 -1.56 1.62 -9.42
C MET A 31 -2.77 1.77 -10.36
N GLN A 32 -2.73 1.14 -11.54
CA GLN A 32 -3.85 1.14 -12.50
C GLN A 32 -5.00 0.20 -12.08
N GLN A 33 -4.74 -0.76 -11.19
CA GLN A 33 -5.77 -1.68 -10.67
C GLN A 33 -6.50 -1.12 -9.44
N LEU A 34 -6.02 0.00 -8.85
CA LEU A 34 -6.72 0.66 -7.77
C LEU A 34 -7.97 1.36 -8.31
N SER A 35 -9.12 1.03 -7.74
CA SER A 35 -10.38 1.68 -8.08
C SER A 35 -10.31 3.17 -7.73
N ASP A 36 -10.76 4.03 -8.64
CA ASP A 36 -10.83 5.48 -8.40
C ASP A 36 -11.83 5.84 -7.30
N THR A 37 -12.70 4.88 -6.93
CA THR A 37 -13.75 5.06 -5.91
C THR A 37 -13.33 4.59 -4.52
N GLU A 38 -12.15 3.97 -4.38
CA GLU A 38 -11.69 3.46 -3.09
C GLU A 38 -11.17 4.60 -2.23
N MET A 39 -11.82 4.82 -1.08
CA MET A 39 -11.47 5.84 -0.10
C MET A 39 -10.77 5.21 1.09
N ILE A 40 -9.76 5.87 1.60
CA ILE A 40 -9.05 5.49 2.83
C ILE A 40 -9.12 6.60 3.86
N TRP A 41 -9.09 6.21 5.11
CA TRP A 41 -8.92 7.17 6.20
C TRP A 41 -7.45 7.55 6.34
N VAL A 42 -7.21 8.85 6.46
CA VAL A 42 -5.89 9.41 6.77
C VAL A 42 -6.00 10.29 8.00
N LYS A 43 -4.92 10.34 8.76
CA LYS A 43 -4.83 11.18 9.96
C LYS A 43 -3.51 11.93 9.98
N CYS A 44 -3.54 13.17 10.39
CA CYS A 44 -2.35 14.00 10.53
C CYS A 44 -1.73 13.82 11.92
N MET A 45 -0.43 13.54 11.98
CA MET A 45 0.32 13.44 13.22
C MET A 45 0.55 14.80 13.91
N LYS A 46 0.39 15.92 13.19
CA LYS A 46 0.64 17.27 13.70
C LYS A 46 -0.61 17.93 14.28
N CYS A 47 -1.70 17.95 13.52
CA CYS A 47 -2.95 18.56 13.96
C CYS A 47 -4.03 17.56 14.42
N ASN A 48 -3.74 16.26 14.41
CA ASN A 48 -4.67 15.16 14.78
C ASN A 48 -5.97 15.10 13.98
N GLN A 49 -6.13 15.95 12.96
CA GLN A 49 -7.30 15.90 12.08
C GLN A 49 -7.27 14.65 11.21
N SER A 50 -8.44 14.03 11.04
CA SER A 50 -8.63 12.87 10.18
C SER A 50 -9.67 13.19 9.11
N TYR A 51 -9.48 12.64 7.91
CA TYR A 51 -10.41 12.78 6.80
C TYR A 51 -10.25 11.63 5.81
N GLU A 52 -11.20 11.49 4.92
CA GLU A 52 -11.12 10.51 3.84
C GLU A 52 -10.34 11.09 2.65
N MET A 53 -9.51 10.27 2.04
CA MET A 53 -8.73 10.57 0.85
C MET A 53 -8.84 9.41 -0.13
N GLY A 54 -8.87 9.70 -1.43
CA GLY A 54 -8.83 8.66 -2.46
C GLY A 54 -7.55 7.83 -2.36
N LEU A 55 -7.67 6.50 -2.37
CA LEU A 55 -6.54 5.59 -2.27
C LEU A 55 -5.50 5.85 -3.37
N LYS A 56 -5.97 6.05 -4.60
CA LYS A 56 -5.12 6.36 -5.77
C LYS A 56 -4.39 7.70 -5.61
N GLN A 57 -5.07 8.72 -5.08
CA GLN A 57 -4.47 10.00 -4.78
C GLN A 57 -3.37 9.86 -3.73
N TYR A 58 -3.63 9.14 -2.64
CA TYR A 58 -2.66 8.89 -1.57
C TYR A 58 -1.37 8.27 -2.10
N TYR A 59 -1.48 7.20 -2.90
CA TYR A 59 -0.30 6.54 -3.45
C TYR A 59 0.43 7.36 -4.50
N ARG A 60 -0.27 8.16 -5.30
CA ARG A 60 0.35 9.09 -6.25
C ARG A 60 1.18 10.15 -5.55
N GLU A 61 0.63 10.81 -4.53
CA GLU A 61 1.36 11.80 -3.73
C GLU A 61 2.56 11.18 -3.00
N LEU A 62 2.42 9.94 -2.52
CA LEU A 62 3.51 9.20 -1.90
C LEU A 62 4.63 8.87 -2.89
N GLU A 63 4.28 8.47 -4.10
CA GLU A 63 5.24 8.18 -5.18
C GLU A 63 5.99 9.45 -5.61
N GLU A 64 5.30 10.56 -5.81
CA GLU A 64 5.90 11.86 -6.14
C GLU A 64 6.90 12.29 -5.06
N LYS A 65 6.52 12.17 -3.80
CA LYS A 65 7.37 12.50 -2.66
C LYS A 65 8.57 11.56 -2.54
N SER A 66 8.39 10.28 -2.81
CA SER A 66 9.47 9.29 -2.84
C SER A 66 10.48 9.56 -3.95
N LYS A 67 10.02 10.00 -5.12
CA LYS A 67 10.89 10.41 -6.23
C LYS A 67 11.70 11.67 -5.89
N ALA A 68 11.09 12.62 -5.19
CA ALA A 68 11.75 13.84 -4.75
C ALA A 68 12.79 13.60 -3.62
N ASN A 69 12.60 12.55 -2.82
CA ASN A 69 13.47 12.19 -1.71
C ASN A 69 13.83 10.70 -1.77
N PRO A 70 14.77 10.32 -2.66
CA PRO A 70 15.18 8.93 -2.78
C PRO A 70 15.90 8.49 -1.50
N SER A 71 15.24 7.67 -0.69
CA SER A 71 15.81 7.06 0.50
C SER A 71 16.13 5.59 0.22
N PRO A 72 17.29 5.08 0.63
CA PRO A 72 17.63 3.67 0.51
C PRO A 72 16.75 2.75 1.38
N MET A 73 16.03 3.31 2.34
CA MET A 73 15.07 2.59 3.17
C MET A 73 13.64 2.98 2.78
N PRO A 74 12.69 2.03 2.71
CA PRO A 74 11.28 2.29 2.48
C PRO A 74 10.65 2.94 3.74
N VAL A 75 10.99 4.20 3.98
CA VAL A 75 10.36 4.97 5.05
C VAL A 75 9.03 5.51 4.51
N ALA A 76 7.96 5.26 5.24
CA ALA A 76 6.66 5.86 4.94
C ALA A 76 6.75 7.38 5.13
N LEU A 77 7.00 8.10 4.02
CA LEU A 77 7.09 9.56 4.03
C LEU A 77 5.73 10.16 4.36
N PRO A 78 5.62 11.00 5.38
CA PRO A 78 4.36 11.66 5.70
C PRO A 78 3.96 12.64 4.59
N LEU A 79 2.70 12.59 4.15
CA LEU A 79 2.17 13.49 3.14
C LEU A 79 1.74 14.83 3.75
N LYS A 80 1.59 15.84 2.89
CA LYS A 80 1.16 17.18 3.29
C LYS A 80 -0.30 17.19 3.73
N CYS A 81 -0.57 17.71 4.91
CA CYS A 81 -1.92 17.82 5.45
C CYS A 81 -2.68 18.98 4.81
N GLN A 82 -3.86 18.71 4.26
CA GLN A 82 -4.73 19.74 3.68
C GLN A 82 -5.29 20.72 4.73
N LYS A 83 -5.31 20.33 6.00
CA LYS A 83 -5.85 21.16 7.09
C LYS A 83 -4.83 22.09 7.72
N CYS A 84 -3.62 21.60 8.00
CA CYS A 84 -2.58 22.40 8.66
C CYS A 84 -1.39 22.76 7.75
N GLY A 85 -1.34 22.21 6.52
CA GLY A 85 -0.28 22.49 5.55
C GLY A 85 1.07 21.83 5.87
N GLN A 86 1.21 21.15 7.00
CA GLN A 86 2.45 20.48 7.41
C GLN A 86 2.51 19.04 6.94
N ASP A 87 3.71 18.50 6.78
CA ASP A 87 3.93 17.09 6.49
C ASP A 87 3.63 16.25 7.74
N GLY A 88 2.55 15.50 7.70
CA GLY A 88 2.10 14.72 8.85
C GLY A 88 1.02 13.69 8.54
N ILE A 89 0.56 13.63 7.30
CA ILE A 89 -0.49 12.67 6.89
C ILE A 89 0.11 11.27 6.78
N ARG A 90 -0.56 10.34 7.46
CA ARG A 90 -0.32 8.90 7.37
C ARG A 90 -1.63 8.16 7.19
N LYS A 91 -1.56 6.97 6.60
CA LYS A 91 -2.70 6.06 6.52
C LYS A 91 -3.22 5.74 7.93
N ALA A 92 -4.52 5.76 8.07
CA ALA A 92 -5.22 5.47 9.31
C ALA A 92 -6.38 4.50 9.04
N PHE A 93 -6.97 3.96 10.07
CA PHE A 93 -8.17 3.15 9.97
C PHE A 93 -9.26 3.72 10.90
N LYS A 94 -10.51 3.58 10.48
CA LYS A 94 -11.67 3.93 11.28
C LYS A 94 -12.21 2.68 11.96
N CYS A 95 -12.30 2.71 13.27
CA CYS A 95 -12.85 1.61 14.04
C CYS A 95 -14.34 1.43 13.72
N THR A 96 -14.73 0.22 13.31
CA THR A 96 -16.11 -0.11 12.97
C THR A 96 -17.04 -0.09 14.17
N LYS A 97 -16.51 -0.28 15.40
CA LYS A 97 -17.28 -0.34 16.63
C LYS A 97 -17.54 1.03 17.26
N CYS A 98 -16.53 1.90 17.32
CA CYS A 98 -16.64 3.19 18.03
C CYS A 98 -16.39 4.41 17.14
N GLY A 99 -16.09 4.23 15.86
CA GLY A 99 -15.85 5.31 14.90
C GLY A 99 -14.53 6.05 15.08
N GLU A 100 -13.70 5.70 16.07
CA GLU A 100 -12.39 6.33 16.29
C GLU A 100 -11.45 6.09 15.10
N VAL A 101 -10.74 7.14 14.68
CA VAL A 101 -9.73 7.06 13.62
C VAL A 101 -8.34 7.02 14.26
N SER A 102 -7.62 5.93 14.03
CA SER A 102 -6.32 5.65 14.64
C SER A 102 -5.30 5.25 13.59
N PHE A 103 -4.02 5.45 13.88
CA PHE A 103 -2.94 4.90 13.06
C PHE A 103 -2.84 3.40 13.20
N GLU A 104 -2.37 2.73 12.16
CA GLU A 104 -1.98 1.32 12.24
C GLU A 104 -0.89 1.14 13.31
N ASN A 105 -0.93 0.04 14.04
CA ASN A 105 -0.01 -0.26 15.14
C ASN A 105 -0.03 0.77 16.29
N SER A 106 -1.16 1.43 16.53
CA SER A 106 -1.32 2.36 17.66
C SER A 106 -1.22 1.67 19.03
N VAL A 107 -1.49 0.38 19.06
CA VAL A 107 -1.31 -0.47 20.28
C VAL A 107 -0.12 -1.39 20.04
N PRO A 108 0.98 -1.24 20.81
CA PRO A 108 2.16 -2.07 20.62
C PRO A 108 1.88 -3.53 20.97
N ASN A 109 2.55 -4.46 20.27
CA ASN A 109 2.45 -5.91 20.49
C ASN A 109 1.03 -6.50 20.33
N ASP A 110 0.19 -5.85 19.54
CA ASP A 110 -1.18 -6.30 19.25
C ASP A 110 -1.47 -6.24 17.74
N PHE A 111 -2.68 -6.54 17.34
CA PHE A 111 -3.09 -6.45 15.93
C PHE A 111 -2.94 -5.02 15.40
N PRO A 112 -2.48 -4.84 14.15
CA PRO A 112 -2.22 -3.52 13.58
C PRO A 112 -3.46 -2.62 13.51
N ASP A 113 -4.65 -3.22 13.48
CA ASP A 113 -5.96 -2.56 13.47
C ASP A 113 -6.64 -2.50 14.86
N ARG A 114 -5.87 -2.73 15.94
CA ARG A 114 -6.41 -2.62 17.30
C ARG A 114 -6.78 -1.18 17.63
N CYS A 115 -8.06 -0.97 17.90
CA CYS A 115 -8.52 0.35 18.33
C CYS A 115 -8.00 0.69 19.73
N PRO A 116 -7.28 1.82 19.90
CA PRO A 116 -6.78 2.21 21.22
C PRO A 116 -7.90 2.55 22.21
N LYS A 117 -9.07 2.97 21.73
CA LYS A 117 -10.21 3.40 22.55
C LYS A 117 -11.05 2.22 23.05
N CYS A 118 -11.53 1.37 22.15
CA CYS A 118 -12.48 0.29 22.49
C CYS A 118 -11.88 -1.11 22.39
N LYS A 119 -10.59 -1.24 22.07
CA LYS A 119 -9.85 -2.50 21.92
C LYS A 119 -10.41 -3.48 20.89
N ASN A 120 -11.31 -3.02 20.02
CA ASN A 120 -11.82 -3.82 18.91
C ASN A 120 -10.77 -3.98 17.82
N SER A 121 -10.70 -5.16 17.19
CA SER A 121 -9.88 -5.46 16.01
C SER A 121 -10.68 -6.33 15.06
N ALA A 122 -10.83 -5.90 13.82
CA ALA A 122 -11.48 -6.66 12.77
C ALA A 122 -10.64 -7.88 12.36
N THR A 123 -9.32 -7.71 12.36
CA THR A 123 -8.37 -8.80 12.08
C THR A 123 -8.48 -9.91 13.12
N GLU A 124 -8.55 -9.59 14.41
CA GLU A 124 -8.75 -10.57 15.47
C GLU A 124 -10.09 -11.30 15.32
N ALA A 125 -11.17 -10.56 15.06
CA ALA A 125 -12.49 -11.13 14.87
C ALA A 125 -12.51 -12.11 13.68
N SER A 126 -11.93 -11.72 12.55
CA SER A 126 -11.81 -12.58 11.37
C SER A 126 -10.98 -13.84 11.64
N ARG A 127 -9.89 -13.70 12.40
CA ARG A 127 -9.04 -14.84 12.78
C ARG A 127 -9.79 -15.81 13.69
N LYS A 128 -10.50 -15.31 14.69
CA LYS A 128 -11.34 -16.15 15.58
C LYS A 128 -12.44 -16.86 14.81
N ALA A 129 -13.10 -16.21 13.86
CA ALA A 129 -14.12 -16.82 13.01
C ALA A 129 -13.56 -17.98 12.18
N ARG A 130 -12.37 -17.83 11.60
CA ARG A 130 -11.71 -18.92 10.85
C ARG A 130 -11.31 -20.12 11.72
N LEU A 131 -10.81 -19.84 12.93
CA LEU A 131 -10.41 -20.91 13.87
C LEU A 131 -11.61 -21.61 14.51
N GLY A 132 -12.74 -20.94 14.66
CA GLY A 132 -13.98 -21.51 15.18
C GLY A 132 -14.78 -22.34 14.16
N GLN A 133 -14.35 -22.36 12.91
CA GLN A 133 -14.95 -23.18 11.84
C GLN A 133 -14.22 -24.51 11.61
N GLN A 134 -13.19 -24.82 12.35
CA GLN A 134 -12.50 -26.11 12.36
C GLN A 134 -13.00 -26.96 13.53
#